data_3d7fd6fd61acce7e16a9e3bbccdc4bad
#
_entry.id   3d7fd6fd61acce7e16a9e3bbccdc4bad
#
_cell.length_a   1.000
_cell.length_b   1.000
_cell.length_c   1.000
_cell.angle_alpha   90.00
_cell.angle_beta   90.00
_cell.angle_gamma   90.00
#
_symmetry.space_group_name_H-M   'P 1'
#
loop_
_entity.id
_entity.type
_entity.pdbx_description
1 polymer ?
#
loop_
_entity_poly.entity_id
_entity_poly.type
_entity_poly.pdbx_seq_one_letter_code
_entity_poly.pdbx_strand_id
1 'polypeptide(L)'
;MDCMQHVHVIIYDDYKIDLQSEMNKVFDFLNIEKIKIDSNKKYMVGGWQWKHKKIKALMTKQNHIKSALKFLIPFQSLRNFIRKSIQYRTTYKVPEIKQNDRTMLNTFYKYDIQKLSVLLGRDLNHWVK
;
A
#
# COMPACT_ATOMS: atom_id res chain seq x y z
N MET A 1 14.84 28.21 -8.93
CA MET A 1 13.48 27.67 -8.98
C MET A 1 13.10 27.27 -7.56
N ASP A 2 12.53 28.18 -6.80
CA ASP A 2 12.02 27.92 -5.45
C ASP A 2 10.64 27.26 -5.60
N CYS A 3 10.66 25.96 -5.84
CA CYS A 3 9.44 25.25 -6.22
C CYS A 3 8.46 24.98 -5.08
N MET A 4 8.88 25.01 -3.81
CA MET A 4 7.99 24.80 -2.66
C MET A 4 8.56 25.45 -1.40
N GLN A 5 7.84 26.42 -0.85
CA GLN A 5 8.25 27.09 0.42
C GLN A 5 7.85 26.28 1.66
N HIS A 6 6.82 25.43 1.56
CA HIS A 6 6.33 24.61 2.65
C HIS A 6 6.19 23.16 2.19
N VAL A 7 6.90 22.25 2.85
CA VAL A 7 6.85 20.81 2.58
C VAL A 7 6.71 20.07 3.90
N HIS A 8 5.75 19.16 3.98
CA HIS A 8 5.63 18.22 5.09
C HIS A 8 5.99 16.82 4.60
N VAL A 9 6.91 16.14 5.29
CA VAL A 9 7.37 14.81 4.94
C VAL A 9 6.84 13.79 5.92
N ILE A 10 6.16 12.77 5.40
CA ILE A 10 5.67 11.65 6.20
C ILE A 10 6.58 10.46 5.96
N ILE A 11 7.09 9.86 7.04
CA ILE A 11 7.86 8.62 6.97
C ILE A 11 6.89 7.45 7.17
N TYR A 12 6.90 6.51 6.22
CA TYR A 12 5.98 5.39 6.22
C TYR A 12 6.09 4.50 7.47
N ASP A 13 7.27 4.39 8.05
CA ASP A 13 7.47 3.60 9.26
C ASP A 13 6.72 4.20 10.45
N ASP A 14 6.74 5.52 10.61
CA ASP A 14 5.98 6.23 11.65
C ASP A 14 4.48 6.11 11.42
N TYR A 15 4.06 6.29 10.17
CA TYR A 15 2.68 6.09 9.75
C TYR A 15 2.16 4.68 10.08
N LYS A 16 3.00 3.65 9.98
CA LYS A 16 2.63 2.27 10.37
C LYS A 16 2.52 2.08 11.88
N ILE A 17 3.31 2.81 12.66
CA ILE A 17 3.33 2.71 14.12
C ILE A 17 2.13 3.44 14.71
N ASP A 18 1.94 4.71 14.34
CA ASP A 18 0.85 5.55 14.83
C ASP A 18 0.25 6.41 13.71
N LEU A 19 -0.72 5.82 13.02
CA LEU A 19 -1.46 6.48 11.94
C LEU A 19 -2.13 7.79 12.39
N GLN A 20 -2.76 7.79 13.59
CA GLN A 20 -3.51 8.96 14.04
C GLN A 20 -2.58 10.14 14.34
N SER A 21 -1.46 9.88 14.99
CA SER A 21 -0.46 10.91 15.29
C SER A 21 0.12 11.53 14.02
N GLU A 22 0.53 10.70 13.05
CA GLU A 22 1.07 11.19 11.79
C GLU A 22 0.03 11.99 10.98
N MET A 23 -1.22 11.53 10.95
CA MET A 23 -2.28 12.26 10.27
C MET A 23 -2.65 13.57 10.99
N ASN A 24 -2.55 13.64 12.31
CA ASN A 24 -2.74 14.89 13.04
C ASN A 24 -1.70 15.94 12.63
N LYS A 25 -0.43 15.55 12.42
CA LYS A 25 0.61 16.45 11.89
C LYS A 25 0.26 16.98 10.50
N VAL A 26 -0.33 16.12 9.64
CA VAL A 26 -0.81 16.53 8.31
C VAL A 26 -1.95 17.53 8.42
N PHE A 27 -2.92 17.28 9.31
CA PHE A 27 -4.03 18.21 9.54
C PHE A 27 -3.55 19.58 10.06
N ASP A 28 -2.58 19.57 10.99
CA ASP A 28 -1.94 20.79 11.49
C ASP A 28 -1.21 21.53 10.35
N PHE A 29 -0.45 20.81 9.51
CA PHE A 29 0.26 21.40 8.37
C PHE A 29 -0.69 22.02 7.34
N LEU A 30 -1.85 21.38 7.09
CA LEU A 30 -2.88 21.87 6.17
C LEU A 30 -3.81 22.89 6.80
N ASN A 31 -3.66 23.16 8.11
CA ASN A 31 -4.54 24.02 8.91
C ASN A 31 -6.02 23.66 8.78
N ILE A 32 -6.33 22.36 8.89
CA ILE A 32 -7.69 21.81 8.86
C ILE A 32 -8.04 21.11 10.16
N GLU A 33 -9.34 20.91 10.40
CA GLU A 33 -9.83 20.23 11.60
C GLU A 33 -9.34 18.78 11.67
N LYS A 34 -8.91 18.35 12.88
CA LYS A 34 -8.47 16.99 13.14
C LYS A 34 -9.67 16.03 13.19
N ILE A 35 -9.60 15.00 12.38
CA ILE A 35 -10.61 13.93 12.37
C ILE A 35 -10.03 12.62 12.88
N LYS A 36 -10.86 11.81 13.54
CA LYS A 36 -10.47 10.47 13.97
C LYS A 36 -10.49 9.51 12.78
N ILE A 37 -9.37 8.82 12.56
CA ILE A 37 -9.21 7.88 11.45
C ILE A 37 -9.46 6.46 11.96
N ASP A 38 -10.26 5.69 11.20
CA ASP A 38 -10.49 4.28 11.47
C ASP A 38 -9.32 3.43 10.95
N SER A 39 -8.35 3.16 11.82
CA SER A 39 -7.16 2.35 11.51
C SER A 39 -7.47 0.87 11.22
N ASN A 40 -8.69 0.39 11.53
CA ASN A 40 -9.07 -1.01 11.29
C ASN A 40 -9.38 -1.27 9.81
N LYS A 41 -9.72 -0.25 9.04
CA LYS A 41 -10.01 -0.37 7.62
C LYS A 41 -8.73 -0.36 6.80
N LYS A 42 -8.33 -1.52 6.32
CA LYS A 42 -7.21 -1.67 5.39
C LYS A 42 -7.71 -1.63 3.95
N TYR A 43 -7.29 -0.63 3.20
CA TYR A 43 -7.59 -0.48 1.77
C TYR A 43 -6.42 -1.01 0.94
N MET A 44 -6.71 -1.54 -0.26
CA MET A 44 -5.72 -1.97 -1.24
C MET A 44 -4.64 -2.90 -0.68
N VAL A 45 -5.05 -3.89 0.12
CA VAL A 45 -4.12 -4.89 0.67
C VAL A 45 -3.41 -5.61 -0.47
N GLY A 46 -2.11 -5.34 -0.63
CA GLY A 46 -1.24 -5.97 -1.61
C GLY A 46 -0.63 -7.29 -1.10
N GLY A 47 0.51 -7.66 -1.70
CA GLY A 47 1.27 -8.84 -1.24
C GLY A 47 0.81 -10.17 -1.82
N TRP A 48 -0.03 -10.16 -2.86
CA TRP A 48 -0.46 -11.35 -3.57
C TRP A 48 -0.44 -11.15 -5.09
N GLN A 49 -0.25 -12.23 -5.83
CA GLN A 49 -0.29 -12.25 -7.29
C GLN A 49 -1.22 -13.35 -7.80
N TRP A 50 -1.79 -13.14 -8.99
CA TRP A 50 -2.64 -14.13 -9.64
C TRP A 50 -1.80 -15.26 -10.23
N LYS A 51 -2.17 -16.51 -9.98
CA LYS A 51 -1.52 -17.69 -10.58
C LYS A 51 -1.66 -17.71 -12.11
N HIS A 52 -2.80 -17.24 -12.63
CA HIS A 52 -3.12 -17.29 -14.05
C HIS A 52 -3.58 -15.93 -14.59
N LYS A 53 -2.97 -15.48 -15.69
CA LYS A 53 -3.31 -14.21 -16.36
C LYS A 53 -4.77 -14.18 -16.86
N LYS A 54 -5.31 -15.32 -17.33
CA LYS A 54 -6.71 -15.43 -17.79
C LYS A 54 -7.71 -15.19 -16.66
N ILE A 55 -7.46 -15.73 -15.47
CA ILE A 55 -8.31 -15.54 -14.30
C ILE A 55 -8.23 -14.09 -13.83
N LYS A 56 -7.03 -13.50 -13.80
CA LYS A 56 -6.86 -12.07 -13.54
C LYS A 56 -7.72 -11.22 -14.47
N ALA A 57 -7.64 -11.46 -15.79
CA ALA A 57 -8.40 -10.71 -16.78
C ALA A 57 -9.93 -10.89 -16.59
N LEU A 58 -10.39 -12.12 -16.31
CA LEU A 58 -11.79 -12.40 -16.03
C LEU A 58 -12.30 -11.65 -14.79
N MET A 59 -11.47 -11.59 -13.74
CA MET A 59 -11.84 -10.95 -12.46
C MET A 59 -11.70 -9.43 -12.48
N THR A 60 -10.80 -8.86 -13.30
CA THR A 60 -10.49 -7.42 -13.30
C THR A 60 -11.24 -6.67 -14.39
N LYS A 61 -11.30 -7.23 -15.61
CA LYS A 61 -11.96 -6.55 -16.74
C LYS A 61 -13.48 -6.62 -16.63
N GLN A 62 -14.16 -5.61 -17.16
CA GLN A 62 -15.60 -5.68 -17.39
C GLN A 62 -15.87 -6.69 -18.53
N ASN A 63 -16.74 -7.65 -18.29
CA ASN A 63 -17.12 -8.69 -19.25
C ASN A 63 -18.59 -9.07 -19.06
N HIS A 64 -19.21 -9.55 -20.13
CA HIS A 64 -20.61 -9.95 -20.14
C HIS A 64 -20.96 -11.00 -19.07
N ILE A 65 -19.99 -11.83 -18.68
CA ILE A 65 -20.15 -12.83 -17.61
C ILE A 65 -20.47 -12.17 -16.27
N LYS A 66 -19.83 -11.02 -15.95
CA LYS A 66 -20.13 -10.27 -14.70
C LYS A 66 -21.53 -9.66 -14.74
N SER A 67 -21.96 -9.22 -15.90
CA SER A 67 -23.33 -8.66 -16.06
C SER A 67 -24.36 -9.77 -15.88
N ALA A 68 -24.17 -10.94 -16.47
CA ALA A 68 -25.02 -12.09 -16.28
C ALA A 68 -25.02 -12.57 -14.81
N LEU A 69 -23.86 -12.61 -14.15
CA LEU A 69 -23.77 -12.97 -12.73
C LEU A 69 -24.48 -11.96 -11.81
N LYS A 70 -24.51 -10.69 -12.16
CA LYS A 70 -25.29 -9.69 -11.40
C LYS A 70 -26.77 -9.98 -11.44
N PHE A 71 -27.27 -10.44 -12.59
CA PHE A 71 -28.67 -10.79 -12.76
C PHE A 71 -29.04 -12.09 -12.00
N LEU A 72 -28.16 -13.12 -12.08
CA LEU A 72 -28.40 -14.42 -11.44
C LEU A 72 -28.22 -14.39 -9.90
N ILE A 73 -27.32 -13.55 -9.40
CA ILE A 73 -27.00 -13.45 -7.97
C ILE A 73 -27.25 -12.00 -7.50
N PRO A 74 -28.48 -11.66 -7.07
CA PRO A 74 -28.82 -10.29 -6.66
C PRO A 74 -28.11 -9.88 -5.35
N PHE A 75 -27.77 -10.81 -4.47
CA PHE A 75 -27.16 -10.51 -3.17
C PHE A 75 -25.69 -10.13 -3.26
N GLN A 76 -25.38 -8.90 -2.90
CA GLN A 76 -24.02 -8.34 -2.92
C GLN A 76 -23.05 -9.13 -2.03
N SER A 77 -23.50 -9.56 -0.86
CA SER A 77 -22.69 -10.34 0.09
C SER A 77 -22.24 -11.68 -0.50
N LEU A 78 -23.15 -12.40 -1.18
CA LEU A 78 -22.84 -13.66 -1.82
C LEU A 78 -21.85 -13.50 -2.98
N ARG A 79 -22.01 -12.47 -3.81
CA ARG A 79 -21.03 -12.14 -4.86
C ARG A 79 -19.65 -11.84 -4.30
N ASN A 80 -19.59 -11.08 -3.19
CA ASN A 80 -18.33 -10.76 -2.52
C ASN A 80 -17.67 -12.01 -1.92
N PHE A 81 -18.46 -12.92 -1.34
CA PHE A 81 -17.98 -14.20 -0.83
C PHE A 81 -17.37 -15.06 -1.95
N ILE A 82 -18.09 -15.25 -3.05
CA ILE A 82 -17.62 -16.00 -4.22
C ILE A 82 -16.33 -15.38 -4.78
N ARG A 83 -16.31 -14.05 -4.94
CA ARG A 83 -15.12 -13.33 -5.41
C ARG A 83 -13.90 -13.55 -4.50
N LYS A 84 -14.07 -13.44 -3.19
CA LYS A 84 -12.99 -13.69 -2.22
C LYS A 84 -12.52 -15.13 -2.25
N SER A 85 -13.43 -16.10 -2.37
CA SER A 85 -13.11 -17.51 -2.45
C SER A 85 -12.30 -17.86 -3.70
N ILE A 86 -12.69 -17.33 -4.87
CA ILE A 86 -11.93 -17.48 -6.10
C ILE A 86 -10.56 -16.84 -5.98
N GLN A 87 -10.50 -15.61 -5.47
CA GLN A 87 -9.25 -14.88 -5.26
C GLN A 87 -8.30 -15.68 -4.36
N TYR A 88 -8.76 -16.18 -3.22
CA TYR A 88 -7.95 -16.96 -2.29
C TYR A 88 -7.32 -18.21 -2.95
N ARG A 89 -8.10 -18.95 -3.76
CA ARG A 89 -7.61 -20.17 -4.42
C ARG A 89 -6.70 -19.90 -5.62
N THR A 90 -6.87 -18.76 -6.28
CA THR A 90 -6.19 -18.43 -7.56
C THR A 90 -5.07 -17.41 -7.41
N THR A 91 -4.76 -17.02 -6.19
CA THR A 91 -3.62 -16.14 -5.87
C THR A 91 -2.57 -16.88 -5.05
N TYR A 92 -1.38 -16.33 -5.01
CA TYR A 92 -0.30 -16.75 -4.11
C TYR A 92 0.33 -15.50 -3.47
N LYS A 93 0.90 -15.69 -2.28
CA LYS A 93 1.64 -14.61 -1.60
C LYS A 93 2.89 -14.29 -2.43
N VAL A 94 3.15 -13.02 -2.66
CA VAL A 94 4.39 -12.59 -3.30
C VAL A 94 5.56 -13.02 -2.42
N PRO A 95 6.58 -13.71 -2.98
CA PRO A 95 7.75 -14.09 -2.21
C PRO A 95 8.46 -12.84 -1.67
N GLU A 96 9.08 -12.99 -0.53
CA GLU A 96 9.92 -11.94 0.05
C GLU A 96 11.14 -11.71 -0.83
N ILE A 97 11.66 -10.48 -0.79
CA ILE A 97 12.88 -10.13 -1.52
C ILE A 97 14.04 -11.04 -1.09
N LYS A 98 14.79 -11.56 -2.03
CA LYS A 98 15.96 -12.39 -1.73
C LYS A 98 17.02 -11.56 -1.00
N GLN A 99 17.75 -12.21 -0.07
CA GLN A 99 18.76 -11.52 0.72
C GLN A 99 19.84 -10.84 -0.14
N ASN A 100 20.28 -11.49 -1.22
CA ASN A 100 21.25 -10.90 -2.13
C ASN A 100 20.73 -9.61 -2.80
N ASP A 101 19.46 -9.60 -3.22
CA ASP A 101 18.85 -8.43 -3.84
C ASP A 101 18.70 -7.31 -2.79
N ARG A 102 18.34 -7.65 -1.55
CA ARG A 102 18.29 -6.70 -0.45
C ARG A 102 19.64 -6.06 -0.19
N THR A 103 20.70 -6.86 -0.08
CA THR A 103 22.07 -6.38 0.15
C THR A 103 22.53 -5.47 -0.99
N MET A 104 22.25 -5.85 -2.24
CA MET A 104 22.56 -5.04 -3.40
C MET A 104 21.85 -3.67 -3.36
N LEU A 105 20.55 -3.66 -3.05
CA LEU A 105 19.77 -2.44 -2.94
C LEU A 105 20.24 -1.57 -1.76
N ASN A 106 20.54 -2.16 -0.62
CA ASN A 106 21.07 -1.44 0.54
C ASN A 106 22.39 -0.75 0.22
N THR A 107 23.29 -1.45 -0.49
CA THR A 107 24.57 -0.88 -0.92
C THR A 107 24.35 0.26 -1.91
N PHE A 108 23.47 0.08 -2.88
CA PHE A 108 23.16 1.06 -3.91
C PHE A 108 22.56 2.34 -3.33
N TYR A 109 21.58 2.22 -2.42
CA TYR A 109 20.87 3.38 -1.85
C TYR A 109 21.49 3.94 -0.57
N LYS A 110 22.55 3.35 -0.04
CA LYS A 110 23.19 3.78 1.22
C LYS A 110 23.49 5.28 1.25
N TYR A 111 24.07 5.80 0.18
CA TYR A 111 24.43 7.23 0.07
C TYR A 111 23.20 8.13 0.02
N ASP A 112 22.17 7.74 -0.69
CA ASP A 112 20.93 8.52 -0.79
C ASP A 112 20.16 8.52 0.55
N ILE A 113 20.17 7.39 1.27
CA ILE A 113 19.59 7.29 2.61
C ILE A 113 20.34 8.20 3.59
N GLN A 114 21.66 8.26 3.52
CA GLN A 114 22.46 9.16 4.34
C GLN A 114 22.14 10.64 4.05
N LYS A 115 22.06 11.02 2.77
CA LYS A 115 21.65 12.37 2.38
C LYS A 115 20.25 12.71 2.89
N LEU A 116 19.31 11.79 2.74
CA LEU A 116 17.95 11.97 3.22
C LEU A 116 17.91 12.12 4.75
N SER A 117 18.71 11.33 5.47
CA SER A 117 18.85 11.41 6.93
C SER A 117 19.30 12.81 7.37
N VAL A 118 20.32 13.37 6.69
CA VAL A 118 20.80 14.74 6.95
C VAL A 118 19.73 15.77 6.62
N LEU A 119 19.06 15.65 5.46
CA LEU A 119 18.01 16.57 5.02
C LEU A 119 16.83 16.64 5.99
N LEU A 120 16.45 15.48 6.55
CA LEU A 120 15.32 15.36 7.48
C LEU A 120 15.73 15.60 8.95
N GLY A 121 17.03 15.71 9.26
CA GLY A 121 17.54 15.78 10.62
C GLY A 121 17.20 14.54 11.47
N ARG A 122 17.12 13.37 10.83
CA ARG A 122 16.65 12.12 11.46
C ARG A 122 17.51 10.92 11.07
N ASP A 123 17.77 10.02 12.03
CA ASP A 123 18.47 8.76 11.76
C ASP A 123 17.58 7.78 10.98
N LEU A 124 18.04 7.39 9.78
CA LEU A 124 17.43 6.40 8.90
C LEU A 124 18.32 5.16 8.70
N ASN A 125 19.33 4.94 9.53
CA ASN A 125 20.25 3.80 9.40
C ASN A 125 19.56 2.43 9.47
N HIS A 126 18.37 2.35 10.08
CA HIS A 126 17.58 1.13 10.14
C HIS A 126 17.08 0.66 8.76
N TRP A 127 17.08 1.53 7.74
CA TRP A 127 16.71 1.15 6.36
C TRP A 127 17.84 0.42 5.62
N VAL A 128 19.08 0.49 6.12
CA VAL A 128 20.28 -0.13 5.49
C VAL A 128 20.63 -1.48 6.12
N LYS A 129 19.83 -1.98 7.05
CA LYS A 129 20.05 -3.27 7.73
C LYS A 129 19.55 -4.46 6.93
#